data_30fe07cae51342c1edf5b3288acc86b4
#
_entry.id   30fe07cae51342c1edf5b3288acc86b4
#
_cell.length_a   1.000
_cell.length_b   1.000
_cell.length_c   1.000
_cell.angle_alpha   90.00
_cell.angle_beta   90.00
_cell.angle_gamma   90.00
#
_symmetry.space_group_name_H-M   'P 1'
#
loop_
_entity.id
_entity.type
_entity.pdbx_description
1 polymer ?
#
loop_
_entity_poly.entity_id
_entity_poly.type
_entity_poly.pdbx_seq_one_letter_code
_entity_poly.pdbx_strand_id
1 'polypeptide(L)'
;RTEQKISESTISLSIIRPEILSKGQITDAEELINKTSGIEVLDGQASIRGGSGFSYGAGSRVLALIDGLPVVAADAGNIKWQFLPLENISQVEIIKGAASVLYGSSALNGIINFRTADASLQPVTRFFVESGIYGKPKQKNWIWWNSPRVNMAASFSHLQKYRNSDIGVSASLLSDNGYRRLNDEKLGRLSLSFKHRNQKTEGLTYG
;
A
#
# COMPACT_ATOMS: atom_id res chain seq x y z
N ARG A 1 5.57 19.39 -13.83
CA ARG A 1 6.44 18.90 -12.72
C ARG A 1 7.75 18.45 -13.35
N THR A 2 8.85 19.10 -12.99
CA THR A 2 10.19 18.72 -13.45
C THR A 2 10.60 17.43 -12.73
N GLU A 3 11.00 16.40 -13.47
CA GLU A 3 11.58 15.20 -12.89
C GLU A 3 12.96 15.57 -12.30
N GLN A 4 13.08 15.54 -10.98
CA GLN A 4 14.34 15.72 -10.29
C GLN A 4 14.92 14.36 -9.90
N LYS A 5 16.23 14.19 -10.04
CA LYS A 5 16.91 12.99 -9.53
C LYS A 5 16.79 12.95 -8.00
N ILE A 6 16.51 11.77 -7.44
CA ILE A 6 16.39 11.55 -6.00
C ILE A 6 17.64 12.02 -5.24
N SER A 7 18.81 11.88 -5.85
CA SER A 7 20.09 12.32 -5.28
C SER A 7 20.25 13.84 -5.14
N GLU A 8 19.44 14.62 -5.85
CA GLU A 8 19.44 16.08 -5.83
C GLU A 8 18.35 16.65 -4.92
N SER A 9 17.49 15.79 -4.38
CA SER A 9 16.41 16.20 -3.48
C SER A 9 16.95 16.38 -2.06
N THR A 10 16.70 17.52 -1.47
CA THR A 10 16.97 17.80 -0.03
C THR A 10 16.02 17.04 0.89
N ILE A 11 15.01 16.37 0.34
CA ILE A 11 13.99 15.61 1.07
C ILE A 11 14.42 14.14 1.15
N SER A 12 14.37 13.55 2.35
CA SER A 12 14.63 12.13 2.54
C SER A 12 13.50 11.30 1.94
N LEU A 13 13.75 10.74 0.76
CA LEU A 13 12.81 9.91 0.01
C LEU A 13 13.27 8.44 0.01
N SER A 14 12.36 7.54 0.34
CA SER A 14 12.54 6.10 0.14
C SER A 14 11.53 5.59 -0.88
N ILE A 15 11.97 4.69 -1.77
CA ILE A 15 11.10 4.06 -2.77
C ILE A 15 11.09 2.55 -2.54
N ILE A 16 9.90 1.99 -2.38
CA ILE A 16 9.68 0.54 -2.37
C ILE A 16 9.19 0.16 -3.77
N ARG A 17 9.90 -0.76 -4.40
CA ARG A 17 9.57 -1.24 -5.76
C ARG A 17 8.74 -2.53 -5.71
N PRO A 18 8.00 -2.84 -6.80
CA PRO A 18 7.09 -3.99 -6.87
C PRO A 18 7.77 -5.35 -6.64
N GLU A 19 9.07 -5.46 -6.92
CA GLU A 19 9.82 -6.71 -6.74
C GLU A 19 9.83 -7.17 -5.27
N ILE A 20 9.69 -6.25 -4.34
CA ILE A 20 9.57 -6.55 -2.90
C ILE A 20 8.16 -7.08 -2.60
N LEU A 21 7.14 -6.54 -3.26
CA LEU A 21 5.76 -7.00 -3.14
C LEU A 21 5.59 -8.45 -3.60
N SER A 22 6.23 -8.81 -4.73
CA SER A 22 6.12 -10.15 -5.33
C SER A 22 6.92 -11.23 -4.61
N LYS A 23 7.96 -10.86 -3.85
CA LYS A 23 8.86 -11.81 -3.16
C LYS A 23 8.47 -12.12 -1.71
N GLY A 24 7.53 -11.40 -1.13
CA GLY A 24 7.40 -11.34 0.32
C GLY A 24 6.11 -11.86 0.93
N GLN A 25 5.23 -12.58 0.24
CA GLN A 25 3.93 -12.99 0.82
C GLN A 25 3.17 -11.82 1.48
N ILE A 26 3.32 -10.62 0.90
CA ILE A 26 2.75 -9.41 1.47
C ILE A 26 1.30 -9.30 1.00
N THR A 27 0.38 -9.49 1.93
CA THR A 27 -1.06 -9.50 1.65
C THR A 27 -1.72 -8.14 1.87
N ASP A 28 -1.11 -7.28 2.66
CA ASP A 28 -1.60 -5.94 2.92
C ASP A 28 -0.51 -4.85 2.91
N ALA A 29 -0.94 -3.61 2.85
CA ALA A 29 -0.04 -2.47 2.80
C ALA A 29 0.61 -2.17 4.15
N GLU A 30 -0.02 -2.53 5.26
CA GLU A 30 0.54 -2.36 6.60
C GLU A 30 1.79 -3.22 6.77
N GLU A 31 1.73 -4.49 6.37
CA GLU A 31 2.86 -5.39 6.41
C GLU A 31 4.03 -4.89 5.52
N LEU A 32 3.70 -4.41 4.31
CA LEU A 32 4.70 -3.81 3.42
C LEU A 32 5.42 -2.64 4.07
N ILE A 33 4.68 -1.74 4.68
CA ILE A 33 5.23 -0.53 5.29
C ILE A 33 6.04 -0.88 6.53
N ASN A 34 5.59 -1.82 7.37
CA ASN A 34 6.31 -2.30 8.55
C ASN A 34 7.65 -2.98 8.21
N LYS A 35 7.80 -3.55 7.01
CA LYS A 35 9.09 -4.08 6.52
C LYS A 35 10.07 -2.99 6.08
N THR A 36 9.63 -1.73 6.08
CA THR A 36 10.46 -0.61 5.62
C THR A 36 11.21 0.03 6.79
N SER A 37 12.54 0.13 6.67
CA SER A 37 13.38 0.70 7.72
C SER A 37 12.97 2.12 8.14
N GLY A 38 12.81 2.30 9.45
CA GLY A 38 12.45 3.59 10.05
C GLY A 38 10.97 3.95 9.93
N ILE A 39 10.12 2.97 9.65
CA ILE A 39 8.67 3.13 9.67
C ILE A 39 8.06 2.02 10.51
N GLU A 40 7.07 2.36 11.29
CA GLU A 40 6.29 1.44 12.10
C GLU A 40 4.82 1.79 11.96
N VAL A 41 3.99 0.78 11.78
CA VAL A 41 2.52 0.92 11.83
C VAL A 41 2.02 0.16 13.03
N LEU A 42 1.29 0.86 13.89
CA LEU A 42 0.67 0.31 15.09
C LEU A 42 -0.78 0.78 15.14
N ASP A 43 -1.72 -0.17 15.31
CA ASP A 43 -3.16 0.11 15.34
C ASP A 43 -3.65 0.96 14.14
N GLY A 44 -3.11 0.68 12.95
CA GLY A 44 -3.45 1.40 11.71
C GLY A 44 -2.82 2.80 11.58
N GLN A 45 -2.01 3.22 12.55
CA GLN A 45 -1.31 4.51 12.52
C GLN A 45 0.16 4.34 12.15
N ALA A 46 0.60 5.03 11.10
CA ALA A 46 2.00 5.02 10.69
C ALA A 46 2.82 6.04 11.49
N SER A 47 4.02 5.63 11.89
CA SER A 47 5.05 6.49 12.50
C SER A 47 6.33 6.40 11.66
N ILE A 48 6.91 7.53 11.33
CA ILE A 48 8.16 7.61 10.59
C ILE A 48 9.25 8.14 11.51
N ARG A 49 10.39 7.41 11.62
CA ARG A 49 11.55 7.76 12.45
C ARG A 49 11.22 7.99 13.93
N GLY A 50 10.25 7.22 14.48
CA GLY A 50 9.84 7.40 15.88
C GLY A 50 9.20 8.76 16.17
N GLY A 51 8.82 9.52 15.14
CA GLY A 51 8.06 10.74 15.30
C GLY A 51 6.75 10.45 16.04
N SER A 52 6.17 11.41 16.74
CA SER A 52 4.97 11.27 17.58
C SER A 52 3.73 10.93 16.74
N GLY A 53 3.76 9.74 16.08
CA GLY A 53 2.72 9.29 15.17
C GLY A 53 1.48 8.75 15.86
N PHE A 54 1.62 8.32 17.12
CA PHE A 54 0.52 7.69 17.86
C PHE A 54 -0.26 8.76 18.63
N SER A 55 -1.29 9.31 17.99
CA SER A 55 -2.20 10.23 18.65
C SER A 55 -3.61 9.68 18.56
N TYR A 56 -4.00 8.92 19.58
CA TYR A 56 -5.35 8.41 19.70
C TYR A 56 -6.36 9.56 19.61
N GLY A 57 -7.28 9.46 18.65
CA GLY A 57 -8.34 10.44 18.44
C GLY A 57 -7.99 11.65 17.56
N ALA A 58 -6.73 11.84 17.15
CA ALA A 58 -6.32 12.95 16.29
C ALA A 58 -5.85 12.54 14.88
N GLY A 59 -5.98 11.24 14.55
CA GLY A 59 -5.52 10.68 13.28
C GLY A 59 -4.00 10.51 13.19
N SER A 60 -3.55 9.89 12.12
CA SER A 60 -2.13 9.73 11.82
C SER A 60 -1.52 11.07 11.40
N ARG A 61 -0.31 11.36 11.87
CA ARG A 61 0.51 12.50 11.38
C ARG A 61 1.30 12.14 10.12
N VAL A 62 1.12 10.93 9.63
CA VAL A 62 1.62 10.48 8.34
C VAL A 62 0.45 10.40 7.39
N LEU A 63 0.56 11.12 6.27
CA LEU A 63 -0.48 11.15 5.26
C LEU A 63 -0.29 10.02 4.26
N ALA A 64 -1.29 9.16 4.09
CA ALA A 64 -1.31 8.19 3.00
C ALA A 64 -2.03 8.76 1.78
N LEU A 65 -1.43 8.52 0.62
CA LEU A 65 -1.94 8.97 -0.68
C LEU A 65 -1.99 7.79 -1.66
N ILE A 66 -2.96 7.81 -2.58
CA ILE A 66 -2.93 7.04 -3.82
C ILE A 66 -2.85 8.03 -4.98
N ASP A 67 -1.79 7.96 -5.79
CA ASP A 67 -1.54 8.88 -6.91
C ASP A 67 -1.63 10.37 -6.52
N GLY A 68 -1.23 10.70 -5.29
CA GLY A 68 -1.27 12.06 -4.75
C GLY A 68 -2.62 12.47 -4.13
N LEU A 69 -3.62 11.59 -4.12
CA LEU A 69 -4.93 11.84 -3.49
C LEU A 69 -4.96 11.22 -2.08
N PRO A 70 -5.39 11.95 -1.04
CA PRO A 70 -5.45 11.45 0.33
C PRO A 70 -6.38 10.23 0.47
N VAL A 71 -5.91 9.22 1.20
CA VAL A 71 -6.64 7.98 1.51
C VAL A 71 -6.69 7.81 3.02
N VAL A 72 -7.56 8.57 3.64
CA VAL A 72 -7.78 8.55 5.08
C VAL A 72 -9.27 8.40 5.37
N ALA A 73 -9.60 7.70 6.43
CA ALA A 73 -10.98 7.59 6.87
C ALA A 73 -11.49 8.96 7.37
N ALA A 74 -12.69 9.33 6.94
CA ALA A 74 -13.26 10.65 7.26
C ALA A 74 -13.59 10.85 8.74
N ASP A 75 -13.78 9.75 9.47
CA ASP A 75 -14.18 9.75 10.88
C ASP A 75 -13.00 10.04 11.84
N ALA A 76 -11.88 9.33 11.65
CA ALA A 76 -10.76 9.37 12.58
C ALA A 76 -9.41 9.69 11.90
N GLY A 77 -9.39 9.96 10.61
CA GLY A 77 -8.16 10.21 9.87
C GLY A 77 -7.20 9.00 9.81
N ASN A 78 -7.69 7.80 10.16
CA ASN A 78 -6.90 6.58 10.11
C ASN A 78 -6.77 6.06 8.69
N ILE A 79 -5.64 5.42 8.41
CA ILE A 79 -5.41 4.77 7.13
C ILE A 79 -5.99 3.36 7.19
N LYS A 80 -6.82 3.01 6.23
CA LYS A 80 -7.38 1.67 6.09
C LYS A 80 -6.49 0.83 5.16
N TRP A 81 -5.36 0.38 5.67
CA TRP A 81 -4.31 -0.33 4.95
C TRP A 81 -4.81 -1.53 4.16
N GLN A 82 -5.74 -2.29 4.74
CA GLN A 82 -6.29 -3.49 4.13
C GLN A 82 -7.09 -3.23 2.84
N PHE A 83 -7.52 -1.99 2.58
CA PHE A 83 -8.27 -1.66 1.36
C PHE A 83 -7.41 -1.10 0.23
N LEU A 84 -6.11 -0.93 0.46
CA LEU A 84 -5.20 -0.46 -0.60
C LEU A 84 -4.99 -1.57 -1.65
N PRO A 85 -5.20 -1.30 -2.95
CA PRO A 85 -5.11 -2.30 -4.03
C PRO A 85 -3.65 -2.56 -4.42
N LEU A 86 -2.92 -3.33 -3.61
CA LEU A 86 -1.50 -3.62 -3.84
C LEU A 86 -1.23 -4.25 -5.20
N GLU A 87 -2.20 -4.97 -5.76
CA GLU A 87 -2.12 -5.64 -7.06
C GLU A 87 -1.88 -4.66 -8.22
N ASN A 88 -2.30 -3.41 -8.04
CA ASN A 88 -2.17 -2.33 -9.03
C ASN A 88 -1.10 -1.30 -8.67
N ILE A 89 -0.36 -1.49 -7.57
CA ILE A 89 0.68 -0.55 -7.16
C ILE A 89 1.96 -0.84 -7.93
N SER A 90 2.57 0.20 -8.51
CA SER A 90 3.86 0.13 -9.20
C SER A 90 5.02 0.49 -8.30
N GLN A 91 4.81 1.36 -7.31
CA GLN A 91 5.81 1.74 -6.33
C GLN A 91 5.17 2.43 -5.14
N VAL A 92 5.86 2.44 -4.01
CA VAL A 92 5.49 3.23 -2.85
C VAL A 92 6.59 4.25 -2.57
N GLU A 93 6.22 5.51 -2.57
CA GLU A 93 7.10 6.64 -2.30
C GLU A 93 6.90 7.08 -0.86
N ILE A 94 7.97 7.16 -0.09
CA ILE A 94 7.91 7.54 1.32
C ILE A 94 8.77 8.78 1.53
N ILE A 95 8.12 9.89 1.83
CA ILE A 95 8.76 11.15 2.18
C ILE A 95 8.85 11.20 3.70
N LYS A 96 10.09 11.19 4.21
CA LYS A 96 10.38 11.20 5.64
C LYS A 96 10.67 12.63 6.12
N GLY A 97 9.82 13.11 7.04
CA GLY A 97 9.93 14.45 7.61
C GLY A 97 8.72 15.32 7.27
N ALA A 98 8.75 16.56 7.76
CA ALA A 98 7.62 17.47 7.61
C ALA A 98 7.36 17.86 6.16
N ALA A 99 6.22 17.46 5.64
CA ALA A 99 5.72 17.84 4.32
C ALA A 99 4.42 18.66 4.42
N SER A 100 4.14 19.19 5.59
CA SER A 100 2.92 19.95 5.91
C SER A 100 2.74 21.21 5.05
N VAL A 101 3.82 21.79 4.55
CA VAL A 101 3.78 22.95 3.64
C VAL A 101 3.06 22.61 2.33
N LEU A 102 3.20 21.36 1.85
CA LEU A 102 2.59 20.92 0.59
C LEU A 102 1.26 20.20 0.77
N TYR A 103 1.06 19.54 1.91
CA TYR A 103 -0.03 18.58 2.12
C TYR A 103 -0.84 18.83 3.39
N GLY A 104 -0.57 19.93 4.10
CA GLY A 104 -1.30 20.30 5.31
C GLY A 104 -0.87 19.56 6.58
N SER A 105 -1.61 19.80 7.66
CA SER A 105 -1.27 19.31 9.01
C SER A 105 -1.23 17.79 9.16
N SER A 106 -1.91 17.05 8.29
CA SER A 106 -1.89 15.58 8.31
C SER A 106 -0.55 14.98 7.86
N ALA A 107 0.37 15.78 7.29
CA ALA A 107 1.67 15.34 6.80
C ALA A 107 2.84 15.85 7.67
N LEU A 108 2.66 15.96 8.98
CA LEU A 108 3.69 16.49 9.90
C LEU A 108 4.91 15.57 10.02
N ASN A 109 4.70 14.24 10.01
CA ASN A 109 5.77 13.25 10.12
C ASN A 109 6.24 12.72 8.77
N GLY A 110 5.44 12.90 7.73
CA GLY A 110 5.77 12.47 6.39
C GLY A 110 4.57 12.01 5.57
N ILE A 111 4.89 11.43 4.43
CA ILE A 111 3.90 11.00 3.44
C ILE A 111 4.26 9.60 2.97
N ILE A 112 3.24 8.77 2.77
CA ILE A 112 3.33 7.48 2.10
C ILE A 112 2.43 7.55 0.88
N ASN A 113 3.02 7.61 -0.32
CA ASN A 113 2.27 7.73 -1.57
C ASN A 113 2.36 6.43 -2.37
N PHE A 114 1.24 5.77 -2.54
CA PHE A 114 1.09 4.57 -3.36
C PHE A 114 0.83 5.00 -4.81
N ARG A 115 1.76 4.67 -5.70
CA ARG A 115 1.63 4.95 -7.12
C ARG A 115 1.03 3.77 -7.83
N THR A 116 -0.11 3.96 -8.46
CA THR A 116 -0.70 2.91 -9.29
C THR A 116 0.07 2.74 -10.60
N ALA A 117 0.07 1.51 -11.12
CA ALA A 117 0.75 1.19 -12.36
C ALA A 117 0.12 1.95 -13.54
N ASP A 118 0.97 2.42 -14.43
CA ASP A 118 0.56 2.97 -15.71
C ASP A 118 0.44 1.84 -16.74
N ALA A 119 -0.57 1.91 -17.60
CA ALA A 119 -0.77 0.93 -18.63
C ALA A 119 0.31 1.06 -19.72
N SER A 120 0.90 -0.07 -20.09
CA SER A 120 1.75 -0.17 -21.27
C SER A 120 0.90 -0.26 -22.56
N LEU A 121 1.57 -0.17 -23.73
CA LEU A 121 0.89 -0.35 -25.01
C LEU A 121 0.30 -1.76 -25.15
N GLN A 122 0.94 -2.76 -24.54
CA GLN A 122 0.43 -4.12 -24.49
C GLN A 122 -0.35 -4.34 -23.20
N PRO A 123 -1.54 -4.94 -23.26
CA PRO A 123 -2.29 -5.31 -22.07
C PRO A 123 -1.48 -6.24 -21.15
N VAL A 124 -1.53 -5.98 -19.85
CA VAL A 124 -0.84 -6.80 -18.86
C VAL A 124 -1.88 -7.43 -17.96
N THR A 125 -1.90 -8.77 -17.93
CA THR A 125 -2.73 -9.55 -17.01
C THR A 125 -1.81 -10.30 -16.06
N ARG A 126 -2.08 -10.21 -14.76
CA ARG A 126 -1.38 -10.96 -13.71
C ARG A 126 -2.39 -11.76 -12.92
N PHE A 127 -2.01 -12.97 -12.60
CA PHE A 127 -2.75 -13.86 -11.73
C PHE A 127 -1.79 -14.47 -10.72
N PHE A 128 -2.18 -14.45 -9.45
CA PHE A 128 -1.38 -14.96 -8.36
C PHE A 128 -2.26 -15.81 -7.45
N VAL A 129 -1.75 -16.97 -7.04
CA VAL A 129 -2.39 -17.83 -6.03
C VAL A 129 -1.31 -18.32 -5.10
N GLU A 130 -1.59 -18.24 -3.83
CA GLU A 130 -0.72 -18.71 -2.77
C GLU A 130 -1.53 -19.51 -1.76
N SER A 131 -0.92 -20.55 -1.20
CA SER A 131 -1.46 -21.26 -0.06
C SER A 131 -0.35 -21.66 0.89
N GLY A 132 -0.62 -21.61 2.18
CA GLY A 132 0.31 -22.00 3.22
C GLY A 132 -0.39 -22.76 4.34
N ILE A 133 0.41 -23.52 5.09
CA ILE A 133 -0.06 -24.27 6.26
C ILE A 133 0.76 -23.83 7.47
N TYR A 134 0.07 -23.47 8.54
CA TYR A 134 0.73 -23.15 9.79
C TYR A 134 1.24 -24.42 10.48
N GLY A 135 2.55 -24.47 10.71
CA GLY A 135 3.19 -25.52 11.47
C GLY A 135 2.78 -25.53 12.94
N LYS A 136 2.79 -26.69 13.56
CA LYS A 136 2.52 -26.80 15.00
C LYS A 136 3.67 -26.18 15.80
N PRO A 137 3.37 -25.39 16.86
CA PRO A 137 4.40 -24.87 17.75
C PRO A 137 5.18 -26.00 18.43
N LYS A 138 6.43 -25.75 18.79
CA LYS A 138 7.27 -26.71 19.53
C LYS A 138 6.69 -27.00 20.93
N GLN A 139 6.06 -26.03 21.56
CA GLN A 139 5.44 -26.20 22.88
C GLN A 139 4.01 -26.69 22.74
N LYS A 140 3.71 -27.87 23.28
CA LYS A 140 2.41 -28.52 23.16
C LYS A 140 1.25 -27.69 23.75
N ASN A 141 1.47 -26.97 24.82
CA ASN A 141 0.49 -26.10 25.49
C ASN A 141 0.10 -24.86 24.66
N TRP A 142 0.83 -24.55 23.60
CA TRP A 142 0.47 -23.49 22.65
C TRP A 142 -0.41 -24.01 21.51
N ILE A 143 -0.59 -25.33 21.39
CA ILE A 143 -1.44 -25.95 20.37
C ILE A 143 -2.87 -25.90 20.88
N TRP A 144 -3.68 -25.05 20.29
CA TRP A 144 -5.11 -24.89 20.62
C TRP A 144 -6.03 -25.38 19.49
N TRP A 145 -5.47 -25.89 18.40
CA TRP A 145 -6.19 -26.41 17.23
C TRP A 145 -5.87 -27.88 16.97
N ASN A 146 -6.89 -28.60 16.48
CA ASN A 146 -6.77 -30.01 16.14
C ASN A 146 -6.69 -30.24 14.61
N SER A 147 -7.20 -29.30 13.81
CA SER A 147 -7.16 -29.34 12.34
C SER A 147 -6.04 -28.45 11.80
N PRO A 148 -5.46 -28.74 10.62
CA PRO A 148 -4.50 -27.86 9.99
C PRO A 148 -5.06 -26.43 9.84
N ARG A 149 -4.25 -25.44 10.20
CA ARG A 149 -4.55 -24.04 9.96
C ARG A 149 -3.90 -23.64 8.64
N VAL A 150 -4.67 -23.02 7.78
CA VAL A 150 -4.23 -22.69 6.41
C VAL A 150 -4.42 -21.20 6.15
N ASN A 151 -3.57 -20.65 5.31
CA ASN A 151 -3.77 -19.38 4.66
C ASN A 151 -3.88 -19.60 3.16
N MET A 152 -4.70 -18.82 2.51
CA MET A 152 -4.90 -18.83 1.05
C MET A 152 -5.06 -17.40 0.58
N ALA A 153 -4.35 -17.02 -0.45
CA ALA A 153 -4.51 -15.75 -1.13
C ALA A 153 -4.61 -15.98 -2.64
N ALA A 154 -5.49 -15.24 -3.27
CA ALA A 154 -5.61 -15.21 -4.73
C ALA A 154 -5.77 -13.77 -5.17
N SER A 155 -5.07 -13.35 -6.22
CA SER A 155 -5.25 -12.05 -6.81
C SER A 155 -5.23 -12.12 -8.33
N PHE A 156 -5.98 -11.20 -8.92
CA PHE A 156 -6.07 -10.97 -10.35
C PHE A 156 -5.90 -9.48 -10.61
N SER A 157 -5.14 -9.13 -11.61
CA SER A 157 -5.09 -7.75 -12.11
C SER A 157 -4.97 -7.74 -13.63
N HIS A 158 -5.71 -6.83 -14.25
CA HIS A 158 -5.64 -6.56 -15.69
C HIS A 158 -5.50 -5.06 -15.90
N LEU A 159 -4.53 -4.65 -16.67
CA LEU A 159 -4.24 -3.27 -16.98
C LEU A 159 -4.07 -3.10 -18.48
N GLN A 160 -4.86 -2.21 -19.08
CA GLN A 160 -4.89 -1.98 -20.52
C GLN A 160 -4.93 -0.49 -20.81
N LYS A 161 -4.16 -0.08 -21.83
CA LYS A 161 -4.23 1.25 -22.39
C LYS A 161 -5.25 1.29 -23.54
N TYR A 162 -6.15 2.24 -23.47
CA TYR A 162 -7.11 2.52 -24.53
C TYR A 162 -7.02 3.98 -24.95
N ARG A 163 -6.38 4.25 -26.11
CA ARG A 163 -6.09 5.62 -26.58
C ARG A 163 -5.33 6.42 -25.51
N ASN A 164 -5.95 7.46 -24.98
CA ASN A 164 -5.39 8.35 -23.97
C ASN A 164 -5.78 7.97 -22.53
N SER A 165 -6.39 6.80 -22.34
CA SER A 165 -6.86 6.35 -21.03
C SER A 165 -6.24 5.03 -20.67
N ASP A 166 -5.89 4.88 -19.40
CA ASP A 166 -5.47 3.63 -18.80
C ASP A 166 -6.65 3.08 -17.99
N ILE A 167 -7.00 1.84 -18.24
CA ILE A 167 -8.09 1.13 -17.55
C ILE A 167 -7.47 -0.04 -16.82
N GLY A 168 -7.72 -0.11 -15.52
CA GLY A 168 -7.25 -1.20 -14.68
C GLY A 168 -8.39 -1.81 -13.86
N VAL A 169 -8.36 -3.13 -13.77
CA VAL A 169 -9.26 -3.91 -12.90
C VAL A 169 -8.39 -4.83 -12.06
N SER A 170 -8.63 -4.87 -10.77
CA SER A 170 -8.02 -5.87 -9.90
C SER A 170 -9.01 -6.42 -8.89
N ALA A 171 -8.80 -7.67 -8.53
CA ALA A 171 -9.54 -8.35 -7.49
C ALA A 171 -8.57 -9.18 -6.65
N SER A 172 -8.78 -9.23 -5.34
CA SER A 172 -8.04 -10.13 -4.46
C SER A 172 -8.94 -10.72 -3.39
N LEU A 173 -8.61 -11.95 -3.01
CA LEU A 173 -9.27 -12.71 -1.96
C LEU A 173 -8.18 -13.21 -1.01
N LEU A 174 -8.38 -13.02 0.27
CA LEU A 174 -7.55 -13.55 1.35
C LEU A 174 -8.44 -14.35 2.31
N SER A 175 -7.98 -15.53 2.67
CA SER A 175 -8.56 -16.32 3.74
C SER A 175 -7.43 -16.86 4.60
N ASP A 176 -7.31 -16.35 5.80
CA ASP A 176 -6.29 -16.76 6.75
C ASP A 176 -6.96 -17.26 8.03
N ASN A 177 -6.71 -18.51 8.38
CA ASN A 177 -7.20 -19.07 9.63
C ASN A 177 -6.37 -18.62 10.85
N GLY A 178 -5.24 -17.93 10.63
CA GLY A 178 -4.35 -17.47 11.68
C GLY A 178 -3.77 -18.57 12.57
N TYR A 179 -2.68 -18.30 13.24
CA TYR A 179 -2.08 -19.23 14.20
C TYR A 179 -2.46 -18.91 15.67
N ARG A 180 -3.04 -17.72 15.90
CA ARG A 180 -3.56 -17.31 17.20
C ARG A 180 -5.06 -17.54 17.29
N ARG A 181 -5.60 -17.64 18.50
CA ARG A 181 -7.06 -17.68 18.72
C ARG A 181 -7.68 -16.38 18.25
N LEU A 182 -8.84 -16.46 17.60
CA LEU A 182 -9.61 -15.31 17.12
C LEU A 182 -8.85 -14.38 16.15
N ASN A 183 -7.90 -14.93 15.43
CA ASN A 183 -7.11 -14.21 14.42
C ASN A 183 -7.35 -14.77 13.01
N ASP A 184 -8.56 -15.24 12.78
CA ASP A 184 -8.99 -15.63 11.44
C ASP A 184 -9.46 -14.38 10.68
N GLU A 185 -8.98 -14.25 9.44
CA GLU A 185 -9.27 -13.13 8.56
C GLU A 185 -9.80 -13.61 7.22
N LYS A 186 -10.82 -12.94 6.73
CA LYS A 186 -11.31 -13.10 5.36
C LYS A 186 -11.52 -11.74 4.75
N LEU A 187 -10.83 -11.47 3.67
CA LEU A 187 -10.88 -10.18 2.99
C LEU A 187 -11.09 -10.38 1.49
N GLY A 188 -12.03 -9.65 0.93
CA GLY A 188 -12.22 -9.53 -0.51
C GLY A 188 -12.08 -8.07 -0.93
N ARG A 189 -11.28 -7.81 -1.96
CA ARG A 189 -11.09 -6.47 -2.55
C ARG A 189 -11.43 -6.52 -4.02
N LEU A 190 -12.08 -5.48 -4.50
CA LEU A 190 -12.27 -5.20 -5.91
C LEU A 190 -11.88 -3.75 -6.15
N SER A 191 -11.02 -3.50 -7.12
CA SER A 191 -10.57 -2.16 -7.47
C SER A 191 -10.72 -1.93 -8.97
N LEU A 192 -11.25 -0.77 -9.31
CA LEU A 192 -11.33 -0.26 -10.67
C LEU A 192 -10.51 1.04 -10.72
N SER A 193 -9.60 1.15 -11.66
CA SER A 193 -8.80 2.34 -11.88
C SER A 193 -9.00 2.87 -13.28
N PHE A 194 -9.16 4.18 -13.38
CA PHE A 194 -9.28 4.88 -14.65
C PHE A 194 -8.40 6.13 -14.59
N LYS A 195 -7.42 6.21 -15.49
CA LYS A 195 -6.57 7.39 -15.65
C LYS A 195 -6.73 7.94 -17.05
N HIS A 196 -7.16 9.18 -17.17
CA HIS A 196 -7.23 9.87 -18.45
C HIS A 196 -6.11 10.90 -18.57
N ARG A 197 -5.33 10.82 -19.65
CA ARG A 197 -4.26 11.79 -19.94
C ARG A 197 -4.72 12.73 -21.03
N ASN A 198 -4.90 14.01 -20.68
CA ASN A 198 -5.20 15.03 -21.67
C ASN A 198 -3.90 15.51 -22.32
N GLN A 199 -3.71 15.21 -23.61
CA GLN A 199 -2.52 15.60 -24.37
C GLN A 199 -2.29 17.12 -24.47
N LYS A 200 -3.31 17.93 -24.20
CA LYS A 200 -3.19 19.39 -24.24
C LYS A 200 -2.41 20.01 -23.07
N THR A 201 -2.17 19.25 -22.00
CA THR A 201 -1.48 19.76 -20.81
C THR A 201 0.03 19.51 -20.80
N GLU A 202 0.55 18.69 -21.70
CA GLU A 202 2.01 18.44 -21.80
C GLU A 202 2.78 19.59 -22.50
N GLY A 203 2.09 20.56 -23.08
CA GLY A 203 2.71 21.69 -23.82
C GLY A 203 2.77 23.02 -23.05
N LEU A 204 2.27 23.12 -21.85
CA LEU A 204 2.34 24.35 -21.04
C LEU A 204 3.55 24.29 -20.08
N THR A 205 4.75 24.43 -20.66
CA THR A 205 5.89 24.93 -19.90
C THR A 205 5.69 26.42 -19.64
N TYR A 206 5.28 26.76 -18.43
CA TYR A 206 5.44 28.11 -17.94
C TYR A 206 6.94 28.32 -17.65
N GLY A 207 7.57 29.18 -18.48
CA GLY A 207 8.89 29.73 -18.22
C GLY A 207 8.86 30.74 -17.08
#